data_7204eada70930e28cc4d81865540587f
#
_entry.id   7204eada70930e28cc4d81865540587f
#
_cell.length_a   1.000
_cell.length_b   1.000
_cell.length_c   1.000
_cell.angle_alpha   90.00
_cell.angle_beta   90.00
_cell.angle_gamma   90.00
#
_symmetry.space_group_name_H-M   'P 1'
#
loop_
_entity.id
_entity.type
_entity.pdbx_description
1 polymer ?
#
loop_
_entity_poly.entity_id
_entity_poly.type
_entity_poly.pdbx_seq_one_letter_code
_entity_poly.pdbx_strand_id
1 'polypeptide(L)'
;AERFELYINRMEVANGFSELNDPREQYERFVDQMDQRTRGDEEAMILDEDYIRALSYGMPPAAGIGIGIDRLVMLLTNKHSIRDVILFPHMRPERKEDEKQDEEAAASRVNERKAGT
;
A
#
# COMPACT_ATOMS: atom_id res chain seq x y z
N ALA A 1 -0.22 -3.91 19.87
CA ALA A 1 -0.52 -2.46 19.82
C ALA A 1 -2.03 -2.28 19.96
N GLU A 2 -2.43 -1.28 20.71
CA GLU A 2 -3.82 -0.83 20.73
C GLU A 2 -4.10 -0.11 19.42
N ARG A 3 -5.02 -0.64 18.62
CA ARG A 3 -5.32 -0.15 17.27
C ARG A 3 -6.83 -0.13 17.04
N PHE A 4 -7.32 0.84 16.29
CA PHE A 4 -8.68 0.84 15.76
C PHE A 4 -8.69 1.17 14.26
N GLU A 5 -9.77 0.77 13.61
CA GLU A 5 -10.08 1.14 12.23
C GLU A 5 -11.51 1.68 12.19
N LEU A 6 -11.70 2.79 11.50
CA LEU A 6 -13.01 3.41 11.32
C LEU A 6 -13.57 3.03 9.94
N TYR A 7 -14.68 2.32 9.94
CA TYR A 7 -15.43 1.97 8.74
C TYR A 7 -16.68 2.82 8.62
N ILE A 8 -16.87 3.45 7.47
CA ILE A 8 -18.10 4.15 7.10
C ILE A 8 -18.58 3.59 5.78
N ASN A 9 -19.85 3.18 5.72
CA ASN A 9 -20.43 2.58 4.52
C ASN A 9 -19.59 1.42 3.93
N ARG A 10 -19.07 0.52 4.79
CA ARG A 10 -18.22 -0.63 4.46
C ARG A 10 -16.84 -0.27 3.89
N MET A 11 -16.44 0.98 3.97
CA MET A 11 -15.15 1.47 3.53
C MET A 11 -14.35 1.94 4.74
N GLU A 12 -13.11 1.46 4.88
CA GLU A 12 -12.18 1.97 5.87
C GLU A 12 -11.81 3.41 5.52
N VAL A 13 -12.05 4.33 6.43
CA VAL A 13 -11.83 5.78 6.23
C VAL A 13 -10.66 6.27 7.03
N ALA A 14 -10.46 5.69 8.21
CA ALA A 14 -9.36 6.07 9.10
C ALA A 14 -8.88 4.87 9.91
N ASN A 15 -7.64 4.93 10.35
CA ASN A 15 -7.11 4.04 11.37
C ASN A 15 -6.27 4.83 12.38
N GLY A 16 -6.07 4.24 13.55
CA GLY A 16 -5.24 4.84 14.57
C GLY A 16 -4.72 3.81 15.54
N PHE A 17 -3.66 4.14 16.23
CA PHE A 17 -3.02 3.26 17.21
C PHE A 17 -2.26 4.07 18.26
N SER A 18 -1.98 3.40 19.40
CA SER A 18 -1.05 3.96 20.39
C SER A 18 0.37 3.90 19.84
N GLU A 19 1.05 5.05 19.87
CA GLU A 19 2.42 5.17 19.37
C GLU A 19 3.41 4.44 20.28
N LEU A 20 4.38 3.78 19.70
CA LEU A 20 5.48 3.18 20.44
C LEU A 20 6.45 4.28 20.88
N ASN A 21 6.61 4.46 22.18
CA ASN A 21 7.45 5.50 22.77
C ASN A 21 8.68 4.97 23.53
N ASP A 22 8.86 3.65 23.60
CA ASP A 22 10.05 3.03 24.19
C ASP A 22 11.13 2.83 23.11
N PRO A 23 12.30 3.51 23.21
CA PRO A 23 13.36 3.39 22.23
C PRO A 23 14.01 2.00 22.18
N ARG A 24 13.97 1.22 23.26
CA ARG A 24 14.53 -0.14 23.28
C ARG A 24 13.61 -1.08 22.49
N GLU A 25 12.33 -1.04 22.78
CA GLU A 25 11.36 -1.86 22.04
C GLU A 25 11.34 -1.48 20.56
N GLN A 26 11.46 -0.19 20.24
CA GLN A 26 11.54 0.26 18.84
C GLN A 26 12.79 -0.26 18.14
N TYR A 27 13.95 -0.27 18.81
CA TYR A 27 15.18 -0.82 18.27
C TYR A 27 15.05 -2.33 18.00
N GLU A 28 14.51 -3.09 18.95
CA GLU A 28 14.26 -4.53 18.80
C GLU A 28 13.36 -4.83 17.59
N ARG A 29 12.29 -4.04 17.40
CA ARG A 29 11.40 -4.18 16.25
C ARG A 29 12.09 -3.86 14.92
N PHE A 30 12.97 -2.88 14.88
CA PHE A 30 13.77 -2.60 13.69
C PHE A 30 14.73 -3.77 13.36
N VAL A 31 15.36 -4.35 14.36
CA VAL A 31 16.23 -5.53 14.16
C VAL A 31 15.43 -6.69 13.60
N ASP A 32 14.26 -6.99 14.16
CA ASP A 32 13.37 -8.04 13.65
C ASP A 32 12.92 -7.79 12.20
N GLN A 33 12.64 -6.55 11.84
CA GLN A 33 12.28 -6.18 10.47
C GLN A 33 13.46 -6.33 9.51
N MET A 34 14.68 -5.99 9.93
CA MET A 34 15.89 -6.23 9.13
C MET A 34 16.12 -7.72 8.85
N ASP A 35 15.85 -8.57 9.83
CA ASP A 35 15.91 -10.02 9.65
C ASP A 35 14.86 -10.52 8.65
N GLN A 36 13.63 -9.99 8.68
CA GLN A 36 12.57 -10.28 7.71
C GLN A 36 12.96 -9.82 6.31
N ARG A 37 13.57 -8.63 6.19
CA ARG A 37 14.09 -8.11 4.91
C ARG A 37 15.16 -9.02 4.32
N THR A 38 16.09 -9.53 5.15
CA THR A 38 17.12 -10.48 4.72
C THR A 38 16.52 -11.80 4.22
N ARG A 39 15.31 -12.16 4.69
CA ARG A 39 14.55 -13.34 4.24
C ARG A 39 13.67 -13.09 3.00
N GLY A 40 13.70 -11.86 2.42
CA GLY A 40 13.03 -11.52 1.17
C GLY A 40 11.81 -10.60 1.29
N ASP A 41 11.54 -10.05 2.46
CA ASP A 41 10.51 -9.03 2.64
C ASP A 41 11.06 -7.64 2.25
N GLU A 42 10.78 -7.21 1.02
CA GLU A 42 11.25 -5.92 0.49
C GLU A 42 10.55 -4.71 1.13
N GLU A 43 9.40 -4.91 1.77
CA GLU A 43 8.65 -3.84 2.44
C GLU A 43 9.13 -3.57 3.87
N ALA A 44 9.96 -4.47 4.43
CA ALA A 44 10.48 -4.31 5.78
C ALA A 44 11.39 -3.09 5.91
N MET A 45 11.23 -2.38 7.02
CA MET A 45 11.95 -1.14 7.32
C MET A 45 13.45 -1.38 7.55
N ILE A 46 14.25 -0.36 7.27
CA ILE A 46 15.68 -0.31 7.59
C ILE A 46 15.84 0.30 8.99
N LEU A 47 16.88 -0.11 9.72
CA LEU A 47 17.23 0.50 11.00
C LEU A 47 17.54 2.00 10.81
N ASP A 48 16.76 2.84 11.46
CA ASP A 48 16.96 4.29 11.52
C ASP A 48 17.50 4.68 12.90
N GLU A 49 18.82 4.82 12.99
CA GLU A 49 19.51 5.17 14.24
C GLU A 49 19.18 6.61 14.68
N ASP A 50 18.96 7.52 13.75
CA ASP A 50 18.59 8.90 14.07
C ASP A 50 17.19 8.98 14.68
N TYR A 51 16.26 8.16 14.19
CA TYR A 51 14.94 8.01 14.80
C TYR A 51 15.05 7.46 16.24
N ILE A 52 15.81 6.39 16.46
CA ILE A 52 16.03 5.83 17.81
C ILE A 52 16.65 6.87 18.74
N ARG A 53 17.63 7.62 18.26
CA ARG A 53 18.27 8.70 19.02
C ARG A 53 17.26 9.80 19.37
N ALA A 54 16.44 10.23 18.44
CA ALA A 54 15.40 11.23 18.68
C ALA A 54 14.38 10.72 19.72
N LEU A 55 13.92 9.47 19.59
CA LEU A 55 12.99 8.84 20.53
C LEU A 55 13.57 8.77 21.96
N SER A 56 14.89 8.60 22.08
CA SER A 56 15.59 8.50 23.36
C SER A 56 15.62 9.81 24.18
N TYR A 57 15.33 10.95 23.54
CA TYR A 57 15.13 12.22 24.26
C TYR A 57 13.83 12.26 25.08
N GLY A 58 12.94 11.33 24.82
CA GLY A 58 11.69 11.14 25.53
C GLY A 58 10.48 11.53 24.68
N MET A 59 9.57 10.58 24.49
CA MET A 59 8.27 10.77 23.86
C MET A 59 7.19 10.45 24.88
N PRO A 60 6.27 11.39 25.19
CA PRO A 60 5.15 11.10 26.08
C PRO A 60 4.20 10.09 25.44
N PRO A 61 3.31 9.45 26.22
CA PRO A 61 2.23 8.65 25.65
C PRO A 61 1.45 9.48 24.61
N ALA A 62 1.35 8.94 23.41
CA ALA A 62 0.70 9.58 22.28
C ALA A 62 -0.07 8.55 21.45
N ALA A 63 -1.00 9.02 20.65
CA ALA A 63 -1.72 8.22 19.67
C ALA A 63 -1.65 8.87 18.30
N GLY A 64 -1.47 8.07 17.27
CA GLY A 64 -1.50 8.49 15.88
C GLY A 64 -2.83 8.14 15.21
N ILE A 65 -3.25 8.97 14.28
CA ILE A 65 -4.42 8.69 13.42
C ILE A 65 -4.08 8.99 11.96
N GLY A 66 -4.41 8.06 11.07
CA GLY A 66 -4.39 8.25 9.62
C GLY A 66 -5.80 8.36 9.08
N ILE A 67 -6.08 9.40 8.30
CA ILE A 67 -7.38 9.60 7.65
C ILE A 67 -7.18 9.61 6.14
N GLY A 68 -7.88 8.72 5.43
CA GLY A 68 -7.89 8.68 3.96
C GLY A 68 -8.72 9.82 3.38
N ILE A 69 -8.08 10.91 3.00
CA ILE A 69 -8.76 12.11 2.50
C ILE A 69 -9.58 11.81 1.24
N ASP A 70 -9.03 11.07 0.28
CA ASP A 70 -9.78 10.70 -0.93
C ASP A 70 -11.05 9.90 -0.60
N ARG A 71 -10.96 8.94 0.34
CA ARG A 71 -12.11 8.17 0.81
C ARG A 71 -13.13 9.03 1.53
N LEU A 72 -12.68 10.01 2.32
CA LEU A 72 -13.56 10.98 2.97
C LEU A 72 -14.28 11.84 1.92
N VAL A 73 -13.58 12.31 0.89
CA VAL A 73 -14.18 13.06 -0.21
C VAL A 73 -15.20 12.20 -0.98
N MET A 74 -14.90 10.92 -1.24
CA MET A 74 -15.86 9.98 -1.85
C MET A 74 -17.17 9.91 -1.05
N LEU A 75 -17.08 9.82 0.28
CA LEU A 75 -18.25 9.79 1.15
C LEU A 75 -19.04 11.09 1.08
N LEU A 76 -18.37 12.23 1.19
CA LEU A 76 -19.02 13.55 1.21
C LEU A 76 -19.68 13.90 -0.14
N THR A 77 -19.13 13.40 -1.25
CA THR A 77 -19.62 13.65 -2.60
C THR A 77 -20.49 12.51 -3.16
N ASN A 78 -20.74 11.48 -2.36
CA ASN A 78 -21.48 10.27 -2.76
C ASN A 78 -20.89 9.61 -4.03
N LYS A 79 -19.56 9.51 -4.10
CA LYS A 79 -18.85 8.83 -5.19
C LYS A 79 -18.40 7.43 -4.76
N HIS A 80 -18.48 6.48 -5.69
CA HIS A 80 -18.14 5.08 -5.43
C HIS A 80 -16.74 4.69 -5.91
N SER A 81 -16.10 5.54 -6.71
CA SER A 81 -14.77 5.30 -7.26
C SER A 81 -13.80 6.41 -6.85
N ILE A 82 -12.60 6.02 -6.42
CA ILE A 82 -11.53 6.96 -6.10
C ILE A 82 -11.12 7.81 -7.32
N ARG A 83 -11.31 7.28 -8.53
CA ARG A 83 -11.03 8.00 -9.78
C ARG A 83 -11.91 9.24 -9.97
N ASP A 84 -13.09 9.26 -9.35
CA ASP A 84 -14.02 10.37 -9.45
C ASP A 84 -13.64 11.56 -8.57
N VAL A 85 -12.71 11.37 -7.64
CA VAL A 85 -12.28 12.38 -6.66
C VAL A 85 -10.81 12.79 -6.80
N ILE A 86 -10.02 12.04 -7.56
CA ILE A 86 -8.62 12.36 -7.87
C ILE A 86 -8.56 13.13 -9.18
N LEU A 87 -7.84 14.27 -9.19
CA LEU A 87 -7.72 15.12 -10.38
C LEU A 87 -7.04 14.43 -11.56
N PHE A 88 -6.01 13.63 -11.28
CA PHE A 88 -5.22 12.92 -12.30
C PHE A 88 -5.02 11.44 -11.87
N PRO A 89 -6.07 10.59 -11.97
CA PRO A 89 -5.97 9.19 -11.60
C PRO A 89 -5.02 8.45 -12.57
N HIS A 90 -4.17 7.59 -12.01
CA HIS A 90 -3.40 6.65 -12.81
C HIS A 90 -4.35 5.68 -13.52
N MET A 91 -4.35 5.76 -14.84
CA MET A 91 -5.12 4.86 -15.70
C MET A 91 -4.20 3.78 -16.28
N ARG A 92 -4.76 2.60 -16.50
CA ARG A 92 -4.04 1.57 -17.25
C ARG A 92 -3.77 2.12 -18.66
N PRO A 93 -2.52 1.98 -19.20
CA PRO A 93 -2.25 2.36 -20.59
C PRO A 93 -3.23 1.68 -21.54
N GLU A 94 -3.76 2.45 -22.48
CA GLU A 94 -4.56 1.86 -23.58
C GLU A 94 -3.60 1.01 -24.45
N ARG A 95 -3.94 -0.27 -24.62
CA ARG A 95 -3.25 -1.10 -25.61
C ARG A 95 -3.54 -0.53 -26.99
N LYS A 96 -2.50 -0.25 -27.76
CA LYS A 96 -2.65 0.14 -29.16
C LYS A 96 -3.32 -1.03 -29.91
N GLU A 97 -4.19 -0.72 -30.87
CA GLU A 97 -4.89 -1.72 -31.68
C GLU A 97 -3.91 -2.65 -32.40
N ASP A 98 -2.74 -2.15 -32.77
CA ASP A 98 -1.65 -2.92 -33.37
C ASP A 98 -1.15 -4.07 -32.49
N GLU A 99 -1.01 -3.84 -31.18
CA GLU A 99 -0.58 -4.88 -30.23
C GLU A 99 -1.63 -6.00 -30.05
N LYS A 100 -2.92 -5.68 -30.19
CA LYS A 100 -4.00 -6.68 -30.16
C LYS A 100 -3.99 -7.56 -31.40
N GLN A 101 -3.75 -6.95 -32.56
CA GLN A 101 -3.67 -7.68 -33.83
C GLN A 101 -2.47 -8.64 -33.87
N ASP A 102 -1.34 -8.21 -33.31
CA ASP A 102 -0.14 -9.06 -33.22
C ASP A 102 -0.34 -10.23 -32.25
N GLU A 103 -1.01 -10.02 -31.09
CA GLU A 103 -1.34 -11.10 -30.16
C GLU A 103 -2.35 -12.10 -30.77
N GLU A 104 -3.38 -11.62 -31.47
CA GLU A 104 -4.35 -12.49 -32.16
C GLU A 104 -3.70 -13.27 -33.30
N ALA A 105 -2.83 -12.65 -34.07
CA ALA A 105 -2.08 -13.30 -35.12
C ALA A 105 -1.10 -14.35 -34.59
N ALA A 106 -0.45 -14.07 -33.45
CA ALA A 106 0.42 -15.03 -32.79
C ALA A 106 -0.35 -16.21 -32.21
N ALA A 107 -1.51 -15.98 -31.60
CA ALA A 107 -2.38 -17.01 -31.04
C ALA A 107 -2.94 -17.95 -32.15
N SER A 108 -3.32 -17.40 -33.31
CA SER A 108 -3.78 -18.14 -34.48
C SER A 108 -2.71 -19.09 -35.02
N ARG A 109 -1.46 -18.63 -35.16
CA ARG A 109 -0.33 -19.45 -35.61
C ARG A 109 0.01 -20.60 -34.66
N VAL A 110 -0.19 -20.41 -33.34
CA VAL A 110 0.03 -21.47 -32.34
C VAL A 110 -1.05 -22.55 -32.45
N ASN A 111 -2.31 -22.18 -32.72
CA ASN A 111 -3.41 -23.11 -32.87
C ASN A 111 -3.30 -23.92 -34.17
N GLU A 112 -2.88 -23.33 -35.29
CA GLU A 112 -2.64 -24.01 -36.53
C GLU A 112 -1.54 -25.08 -36.42
N ARG A 113 -0.48 -24.79 -35.67
CA ARG A 113 0.59 -25.78 -35.41
C ARG A 113 0.16 -26.97 -34.56
N LYS A 114 -0.82 -26.79 -33.66
CA LYS A 114 -1.38 -27.86 -32.82
C LYS A 114 -2.42 -28.73 -33.55
N ALA A 115 -3.06 -28.21 -34.59
CA ALA A 115 -4.05 -28.92 -35.36
C ALA A 115 -3.45 -29.73 -36.53
N GLY A 116 -2.17 -29.54 -36.84
CA GLY A 116 -1.47 -30.22 -37.95
C GLY A 116 -0.61 -31.43 -37.53
N THR A 117 -0.72 -31.88 -36.25
CA THR A 117 -0.09 -33.10 -35.73
C THR A 117 -1.14 -34.11 -35.31
#